data_153f10dc939fd94768941e9644713893
#
_entry.id   153f10dc939fd94768941e9644713893
#
_cell.length_a   1.000
_cell.length_b   1.000
_cell.length_c   1.000
_cell.angle_alpha   90.00
_cell.angle_beta   90.00
_cell.angle_gamma   90.00
#
_symmetry.space_group_name_H-M   'P 1'
#
loop_
_entity.id
_entity.type
_entity.pdbx_description
1 polymer ?
#
loop_
_entity_poly.entity_id
_entity_poly.type
_entity_poly.pdbx_seq_one_letter_code
_entity_poly.pdbx_strand_id
1 'polypeptide(L)'
;MDTNVLYAGLYSSQGASFRVLRAIDAGSVRIVLSTALLFEYEDVLRRSQPELGLSDQDIEELLDALCRVSDHQKVYFLWRPCLPDVKDDHVLELAVAAGVDRIVTHNIRHFKGAAQFGIKVCTPKEMLETIA
;
A
#
# COMPACT_ATOMS: atom_id res chain seq x y z
N MET A 1 -0.57 -2.83 0.52
CA MET A 1 -1.31 -1.53 0.51
C MET A 1 -0.84 -0.71 -0.66
N ASP A 2 -1.76 -0.35 -1.53
CA ASP A 2 -1.44 0.47 -2.69
C ASP A 2 -1.04 1.89 -2.25
N THR A 3 -0.17 2.52 -3.03
CA THR A 3 0.38 3.84 -2.71
C THR A 3 -0.70 4.92 -2.56
N ASN A 4 -1.81 4.80 -3.31
CA ASN A 4 -2.89 5.78 -3.21
C ASN A 4 -3.55 5.80 -1.82
N VAL A 5 -3.52 4.69 -1.09
CA VAL A 5 -4.04 4.64 0.28
C VAL A 5 -3.12 5.42 1.22
N LEU A 6 -1.80 5.29 1.05
CA LEU A 6 -0.83 6.05 1.83
C LEU A 6 -1.00 7.54 1.58
N TYR A 7 -1.06 7.96 0.32
CA TYR A 7 -1.26 9.37 -0.04
C TYR A 7 -2.56 9.92 0.57
N ALA A 8 -3.68 9.23 0.37
CA ALA A 8 -4.97 9.70 0.86
C ALA A 8 -5.01 9.80 2.39
N GLY A 9 -4.37 8.86 3.08
CA GLY A 9 -4.31 8.86 4.54
C GLY A 9 -3.48 10.02 5.10
N LEU A 10 -2.44 10.42 4.40
CA LEU A 10 -1.63 11.56 4.79
C LEU A 10 -2.25 12.89 4.37
N TYR A 11 -3.03 12.89 3.30
CA TYR A 11 -3.72 14.09 2.81
C TYR A 11 -4.87 14.50 3.73
N SER A 12 -5.62 13.54 4.26
CA SER A 12 -6.79 13.82 5.10
C SER A 12 -6.85 12.91 6.31
N SER A 13 -6.94 13.50 7.49
CA SER A 13 -7.13 12.75 8.75
C SER A 13 -8.59 12.33 8.98
N GLN A 14 -9.50 12.70 8.09
CA GLN A 14 -10.93 12.41 8.23
C GLN A 14 -11.36 11.14 7.51
N GLY A 15 -10.52 10.60 6.63
CA GLY A 15 -10.90 9.51 5.75
C GLY A 15 -10.58 8.12 6.29
N ALA A 16 -11.10 7.12 5.59
CA ALA A 16 -10.85 5.71 5.93
C ALA A 16 -9.37 5.34 5.75
N SER A 17 -8.68 5.93 4.78
CA SER A 17 -7.25 5.67 4.57
C SER A 17 -6.41 6.06 5.79
N PHE A 18 -6.71 7.20 6.42
CA PHE A 18 -6.03 7.60 7.65
C PHE A 18 -6.24 6.57 8.76
N ARG A 19 -7.45 6.05 8.91
CA ARG A 19 -7.76 5.04 9.92
C ARG A 19 -7.04 3.72 9.64
N VAL A 20 -6.86 3.36 8.36
CA VAL A 20 -6.04 2.20 8.00
C VAL A 20 -4.59 2.42 8.42
N LEU A 21 -4.02 3.60 8.18
CA LEU A 21 -2.65 3.92 8.60
C LEU A 21 -2.52 3.84 10.12
N ARG A 22 -3.51 4.30 10.86
CA ARG A 22 -3.53 4.18 12.32
C ARG A 22 -3.61 2.73 12.78
N ALA A 23 -4.38 1.91 12.09
CA ALA A 23 -4.49 0.48 12.40
C ALA A 23 -3.16 -0.25 12.16
N ILE A 24 -2.41 0.15 11.13
CA ILE A 24 -1.06 -0.38 10.87
C ILE A 24 -0.12 0.00 12.00
N ASP A 25 -0.13 1.27 12.40
CA ASP A 25 0.71 1.76 13.50
C ASP A 25 0.39 1.06 14.82
N ALA A 26 -0.89 0.79 15.07
CA ALA A 26 -1.34 0.11 16.27
C ALA A 26 -1.13 -1.41 16.25
N GLY A 27 -0.71 -1.98 15.12
CA GLY A 27 -0.49 -3.41 14.99
C GLY A 27 -1.74 -4.23 14.68
N SER A 28 -2.89 -3.59 14.44
CA SER A 28 -4.14 -4.29 14.09
C SER A 28 -4.14 -4.79 12.65
N VAL A 29 -3.35 -4.16 11.79
CA VAL A 29 -3.17 -4.54 10.39
C VAL A 29 -1.68 -4.65 10.14
N ARG A 30 -1.26 -5.73 9.51
CA ARG A 30 0.13 -5.90 9.12
C ARG A 30 0.24 -5.82 7.61
N ILE A 31 1.15 -4.98 7.13
CA ILE A 31 1.39 -4.83 5.70
C ILE A 31 2.68 -5.50 5.29
N VAL A 32 2.79 -5.80 4.00
CA VAL A 32 3.99 -6.37 3.40
C VAL A 32 4.56 -5.36 2.43
N LEU A 33 5.87 -5.18 2.45
CA LEU A 33 6.59 -4.28 1.56
C LEU A 33 7.61 -5.05 0.72
N SER A 34 7.75 -4.62 -0.53
CA SER A 34 8.89 -4.94 -1.37
C SER A 34 9.76 -3.69 -1.50
N THR A 35 10.97 -3.84 -1.99
CA THR A 35 11.82 -2.70 -2.30
C THR A 35 11.17 -1.78 -3.33
N ALA A 36 10.52 -2.37 -4.36
CA ALA A 36 9.84 -1.58 -5.38
C ALA A 36 8.69 -0.76 -4.80
N LEU A 37 7.89 -1.34 -3.91
CA LEU A 37 6.77 -0.62 -3.30
C LEU A 37 7.27 0.49 -2.37
N LEU A 38 8.32 0.23 -1.61
CA LEU A 38 8.91 1.23 -0.73
C LEU A 38 9.43 2.42 -1.52
N PHE A 39 10.10 2.18 -2.66
CA PHE A 39 10.56 3.26 -3.53
C PHE A 39 9.41 4.03 -4.15
N GLU A 40 8.31 3.37 -4.49
CA GLU A 40 7.13 4.05 -5.00
C GLU A 40 6.51 4.96 -3.92
N TYR A 41 6.44 4.49 -2.68
CA TYR A 41 5.99 5.31 -1.56
C TYR A 41 6.87 6.56 -1.43
N GLU A 42 8.19 6.38 -1.41
CA GLU A 42 9.10 7.50 -1.30
C GLU A 42 8.94 8.50 -2.44
N ASP A 43 8.86 8.01 -3.68
CA ASP A 43 8.71 8.86 -4.86
C ASP A 43 7.44 9.71 -4.80
N VAL A 44 6.31 9.08 -4.46
CA VAL A 44 5.02 9.79 -4.35
C VAL A 44 5.07 10.81 -3.21
N LEU A 45 5.63 10.47 -2.07
CA LEU A 45 5.72 11.39 -0.93
C LEU A 45 6.58 12.61 -1.26
N ARG A 46 7.73 12.41 -1.92
CA ARG A 46 8.60 13.52 -2.28
C ARG A 46 7.99 14.44 -3.33
N ARG A 47 7.30 13.87 -4.31
CA ARG A 47 6.58 14.68 -5.32
C ARG A 47 5.39 15.44 -4.73
N SER A 48 4.84 14.95 -3.63
CA SER A 48 3.64 15.52 -3.02
C SER A 48 3.94 16.33 -1.76
N GLN A 49 5.18 16.67 -1.48
CA GLN A 49 5.57 17.42 -0.28
C GLN A 49 4.75 18.71 -0.07
N PRO A 50 4.53 19.56 -1.09
CA PRO A 50 3.77 20.80 -0.86
C PRO A 50 2.33 20.52 -0.40
N GLU A 51 1.69 19.52 -1.01
CA GLU A 51 0.29 19.19 -0.71
C GLU A 51 0.14 18.52 0.65
N LEU A 52 1.12 17.71 1.04
CA LEU A 52 1.07 16.95 2.28
C LEU A 52 1.69 17.69 3.46
N GLY A 53 2.40 18.78 3.20
CA GLY A 53 3.06 19.53 4.26
C GLY A 53 4.19 18.76 4.95
N LEU A 54 4.86 17.88 4.23
CA LEU A 54 5.94 17.04 4.77
C LEU A 54 7.30 17.61 4.41
N SER A 55 8.21 17.64 5.39
CA SER A 55 9.63 17.92 5.15
C SER A 55 10.35 16.64 4.70
N ASP A 56 11.59 16.79 4.23
CA ASP A 56 12.43 15.63 3.90
C ASP A 56 12.60 14.72 5.13
N GLN A 57 12.80 15.31 6.28
CA GLN A 57 12.95 14.54 7.52
C GLN A 57 11.66 13.80 7.89
N ASP A 58 10.50 14.44 7.71
CA ASP A 58 9.21 13.79 7.94
C ASP A 58 9.04 12.55 7.07
N ILE A 59 9.45 12.64 5.81
CA ILE A 59 9.38 11.51 4.87
C ILE A 59 10.29 10.37 5.33
N GLU A 60 11.53 10.68 5.71
CA GLU A 60 12.46 9.67 6.19
C GLU A 60 11.93 8.97 7.44
N GLU A 61 11.40 9.72 8.40
CA GLU A 61 10.82 9.17 9.61
C GLU A 61 9.61 8.28 9.33
N LEU A 62 8.75 8.71 8.39
CA LEU A 62 7.58 7.93 8.01
C LEU A 62 7.97 6.62 7.33
N LEU A 63 8.92 6.65 6.41
CA LEU A 63 9.39 5.45 5.72
C LEU A 63 10.06 4.48 6.70
N ASP A 64 10.85 5.00 7.63
CA ASP A 64 11.46 4.17 8.69
C ASP A 64 10.39 3.53 9.57
N ALA A 65 9.36 4.27 9.94
CA ALA A 65 8.25 3.75 10.75
C ALA A 65 7.49 2.65 10.00
N LEU A 66 7.22 2.84 8.71
CA LEU A 66 6.56 1.83 7.89
C LEU A 66 7.40 0.56 7.79
N CYS A 67 8.71 0.71 7.61
CA CYS A 67 9.62 -0.45 7.57
C CYS A 67 9.62 -1.24 8.87
N ARG A 68 9.53 -0.55 10.02
CA ARG A 68 9.52 -1.22 11.32
C ARG A 68 8.27 -2.04 11.59
N VAL A 69 7.12 -1.59 11.07
CA VAL A 69 5.82 -2.25 11.33
C VAL A 69 5.39 -3.19 10.21
N SER A 70 6.23 -3.37 9.20
CA SER A 70 5.89 -4.15 8.00
C SER A 70 6.77 -5.38 7.89
N ASP A 71 6.25 -6.40 7.20
CA ASP A 71 7.05 -7.54 6.78
C ASP A 71 7.67 -7.22 5.43
N HIS A 72 8.93 -7.61 5.24
CA HIS A 72 9.63 -7.41 3.98
C HIS A 72 9.64 -8.69 3.18
N GLN A 73 9.25 -8.59 1.91
CA GLN A 73 9.21 -9.73 0.99
C GLN A 73 10.04 -9.42 -0.25
N LYS A 74 10.99 -10.29 -0.55
CA LYS A 74 11.72 -10.23 -1.81
C LYS A 74 10.83 -10.77 -2.93
N VAL A 75 10.87 -10.10 -4.07
CA VAL A 75 10.14 -10.52 -5.27
C VAL A 75 11.17 -10.84 -6.33
N TYR A 76 11.30 -12.11 -6.68
CA TYR A 76 12.29 -12.59 -7.64
C TYR A 76 11.75 -12.73 -9.06
N PHE A 77 10.44 -12.56 -9.21
CA PHE A 77 9.75 -12.97 -10.41
C PHE A 77 8.70 -11.93 -10.79
N LEU A 78 8.79 -11.42 -12.01
CA LEU A 78 7.91 -10.36 -12.49
C LEU A 78 7.01 -10.91 -13.60
N TRP A 79 5.69 -10.77 -13.42
CA TRP A 79 4.69 -11.19 -14.40
C TRP A 79 4.13 -9.96 -15.10
N ARG A 80 4.55 -9.76 -16.31
CA ARG A 80 4.09 -8.58 -17.00
C ARG A 80 3.68 -8.94 -18.44
N PRO A 81 2.61 -8.32 -18.95
CA PRO A 81 1.61 -7.54 -18.20
C PRO A 81 0.53 -8.44 -17.59
N CYS A 82 0.02 -8.10 -16.44
CA CYS A 82 -1.04 -8.84 -15.76
C CYS A 82 -2.25 -7.96 -15.44
N LEU A 83 -2.04 -6.68 -15.13
CA LEU A 83 -3.07 -5.73 -14.77
C LEU A 83 -3.23 -4.66 -15.84
N PRO A 84 -4.40 -3.96 -15.88
CA PRO A 84 -4.64 -2.88 -16.84
C PRO A 84 -3.56 -1.79 -16.83
N ASP A 85 -3.04 -1.44 -15.66
CA ASP A 85 -1.90 -0.54 -15.54
C ASP A 85 -0.69 -1.35 -15.10
N VAL A 86 0.33 -1.45 -15.97
CA VAL A 86 1.56 -2.20 -15.67
C VAL A 86 2.30 -1.66 -14.45
N LYS A 87 2.07 -0.41 -14.06
CA LYS A 87 2.67 0.15 -12.85
C LYS A 87 2.16 -0.52 -11.58
N ASP A 88 0.96 -1.11 -11.63
CA ASP A 88 0.36 -1.80 -10.49
C ASP A 88 0.78 -3.25 -10.38
N ASP A 89 1.42 -3.81 -11.42
CA ASP A 89 1.83 -5.22 -11.43
C ASP A 89 2.73 -5.57 -10.24
N HIS A 90 3.63 -4.69 -9.83
CA HIS A 90 4.52 -4.99 -8.71
C HIS A 90 3.77 -5.14 -7.38
N VAL A 91 2.64 -4.48 -7.21
CA VAL A 91 1.79 -4.64 -6.01
C VAL A 91 1.17 -6.03 -6.01
N LEU A 92 0.64 -6.47 -7.15
CA LEU A 92 0.09 -7.81 -7.28
C LEU A 92 1.16 -8.88 -7.10
N GLU A 93 2.33 -8.71 -7.71
CA GLU A 93 3.45 -9.63 -7.59
C GLU A 93 3.88 -9.79 -6.13
N LEU A 94 3.95 -8.67 -5.39
CA LEU A 94 4.25 -8.69 -3.98
C LEU A 94 3.19 -9.47 -3.18
N ALA A 95 1.90 -9.20 -3.45
CA ALA A 95 0.81 -9.86 -2.75
C ALA A 95 0.85 -11.38 -2.93
N VAL A 96 1.13 -11.83 -4.15
CA VAL A 96 1.25 -13.26 -4.42
C VAL A 96 2.49 -13.86 -3.78
N ALA A 97 3.64 -13.19 -3.90
CA ALA A 97 4.91 -13.68 -3.33
C ALA A 97 4.84 -13.82 -1.81
N ALA A 98 4.16 -12.89 -1.15
CA ALA A 98 4.04 -12.89 0.30
C ALA A 98 2.89 -13.77 0.80
N GLY A 99 2.01 -14.24 -0.08
CA GLY A 99 0.88 -15.07 0.31
C GLY A 99 -0.18 -14.32 1.11
N VAL A 100 -0.30 -13.01 0.90
CA VAL A 100 -1.33 -12.21 1.57
C VAL A 100 -2.69 -12.49 0.95
N ASP A 101 -3.77 -12.24 1.70
CA ASP A 101 -5.13 -12.48 1.22
C ASP A 101 -5.79 -11.25 0.63
N ARG A 102 -5.23 -10.05 0.80
CA ARG A 102 -5.86 -8.79 0.36
C ARG A 102 -4.89 -7.78 -0.18
N ILE A 103 -5.39 -6.99 -1.14
CA ILE A 103 -4.78 -5.74 -1.57
C ILE A 103 -5.74 -4.62 -1.19
N VAL A 104 -5.24 -3.59 -0.49
CA VAL A 104 -6.03 -2.42 -0.12
C VAL A 104 -5.70 -1.29 -1.09
N THR A 105 -6.71 -0.80 -1.78
CA THR A 105 -6.55 0.24 -2.80
C THR A 105 -7.85 1.03 -2.98
N HIS A 106 -7.74 2.27 -3.44
CA HIS A 106 -8.88 3.05 -3.90
C HIS A 106 -9.30 2.69 -5.32
N ASN A 107 -8.43 2.02 -6.10
CA ASN A 107 -8.64 1.70 -7.50
C ASN A 107 -8.85 0.21 -7.73
N ILE A 108 -9.96 -0.33 -7.22
CA ILE A 108 -10.27 -1.76 -7.30
C ILE A 108 -10.20 -2.27 -8.75
N ARG A 109 -10.67 -1.48 -9.70
CA ARG A 109 -10.68 -1.87 -11.12
C ARG A 109 -9.29 -2.13 -11.70
N HIS A 110 -8.25 -1.50 -11.14
CA HIS A 110 -6.88 -1.70 -11.59
C HIS A 110 -6.34 -3.09 -11.23
N PHE A 111 -6.98 -3.77 -10.28
CA PHE A 111 -6.52 -5.06 -9.77
C PHE A 111 -7.47 -6.22 -10.08
N LYS A 112 -8.27 -6.12 -11.16
CA LYS A 112 -9.22 -7.18 -11.53
C LYS A 112 -8.57 -8.55 -11.68
N GLY A 113 -7.33 -8.60 -12.15
CA GLY A 113 -6.59 -9.85 -12.32
C GLY A 113 -6.21 -10.55 -11.03
N ALA A 114 -6.34 -9.88 -9.87
CA ALA A 114 -5.94 -10.45 -8.58
C ALA A 114 -6.80 -11.66 -8.19
N ALA A 115 -8.05 -11.69 -8.59
CA ALA A 115 -8.98 -12.77 -8.23
C ALA A 115 -8.50 -14.14 -8.69
N GLN A 116 -7.80 -14.22 -9.83
CA GLN A 116 -7.27 -15.49 -10.34
C GLN A 116 -6.21 -16.12 -9.43
N PHE A 117 -5.63 -15.32 -8.53
CA PHE A 117 -4.64 -15.78 -7.56
C PHE A 117 -5.23 -15.93 -6.15
N GLY A 118 -6.56 -15.83 -6.01
CA GLY A 118 -7.24 -15.96 -4.73
C GLY A 118 -7.08 -14.73 -3.83
N ILE A 119 -6.69 -13.59 -4.37
CA ILE A 119 -6.47 -12.36 -3.61
C ILE A 119 -7.69 -11.46 -3.74
N LYS A 120 -8.24 -11.03 -2.61
CA LYS A 120 -9.32 -10.06 -2.56
C LYS A 120 -8.76 -8.65 -2.67
N VAL A 121 -9.48 -7.81 -3.41
CA VAL A 121 -9.14 -6.38 -3.53
C VAL A 121 -10.22 -5.61 -2.80
N CYS A 122 -9.84 -4.73 -1.88
CA CYS A 122 -10.79 -3.97 -1.08
C CYS A 122 -10.36 -2.52 -0.92
N THR A 123 -11.34 -1.67 -0.63
CA THR A 123 -11.08 -0.27 -0.29
C THR A 123 -10.63 -0.16 1.17
N PRO A 124 -10.03 0.99 1.57
CA PRO A 124 -9.72 1.23 2.99
C PRO A 124 -10.93 1.07 3.90
N LYS A 125 -12.12 1.54 3.47
CA LYS A 125 -13.34 1.39 4.24
C LYS A 125 -13.69 -0.08 4.45
N GLU A 126 -13.64 -0.87 3.39
CA GLU A 126 -13.91 -2.31 3.48
C GLU A 126 -12.89 -3.03 4.36
N MET A 127 -11.63 -2.63 4.29
CA MET A 127 -10.58 -3.18 5.16
C MET A 127 -10.88 -2.91 6.63
N LEU A 128 -11.31 -1.71 6.97
CA LEU A 128 -11.66 -1.35 8.35
C LEU A 128 -12.83 -2.18 8.88
N GLU A 129 -13.79 -2.52 8.04
CA GLU A 129 -14.93 -3.36 8.42
C GLU A 129 -14.49 -4.76 8.82
N THR A 130 -13.39 -5.27 8.26
CA THR A 130 -12.92 -6.62 8.57
C THR A 130 -12.16 -6.71 9.89
N ILE A 131 -11.65 -5.59 10.40
CA ILE A 131 -10.90 -5.54 11.66
C ILE A 131 -11.72 -4.95 12.81
N ALA A 132 -12.93 -4.54 12.52
CA ALA A 132 -13.82 -3.94 13.52
C ALA A 132 -14.37 -4.97 14.51
#